data_d4a37a95d5158a23e1b7c17348add486
#
_entry.id   d4a37a95d5158a23e1b7c17348add486
#
_cell.length_a   1.000
_cell.length_b   1.000
_cell.length_c   1.000
_cell.angle_alpha   90.00
_cell.angle_beta   90.00
_cell.angle_gamma   90.00
#
_symmetry.space_group_name_H-M   'P 1'
#
loop_
_entity.id
_entity.type
_entity.pdbx_description
1 polymer ?
#
loop_
_entity_poly.entity_id
_entity_poly.type
_entity_poly.pdbx_seq_one_letter_code
_entity_poly.pdbx_strand_id
1 'polypeptide(L)'
;MGSAARFASLVLGAVACLVAGAAQAADYSGPLFDAHLHYNDEACVHAPAPSARCPHPLPDVLQRMRESGVRGVLANSRPNDGTRALAAAREQAAAAGVTVVPFVRLYRNRADYNNWFRDPTIVDLVRSELERGTAAGPYRGLGEFHLYDSANARGPVAQQLMALAEEKGLVVLAHVDEAAIDLLMQATPSRGQKLRLIWAHTGIGGTPPAQVEALLQRYPGLMGELSYRPGLTCEGGQLCPAWRELMLRHPDRFLAGSDTWVNARWQSYGQLMQDYRVWLGGLPPDVARRIAWDNAARLFDLPQAAALPSAPR
;
A
#
# COMPACT_ATOMS: atom_id res chain seq x y z
N MET A 1 20.70 -10.60 90.78
CA MET A 1 21.40 -10.93 89.53
C MET A 1 20.32 -11.03 88.44
N GLY A 2 20.09 -9.95 87.71
CA GLY A 2 19.01 -9.88 86.74
C GLY A 2 19.56 -9.96 85.31
N SER A 3 18.98 -10.83 84.51
CA SER A 3 19.31 -10.99 83.14
C SER A 3 18.25 -10.26 82.31
N ALA A 4 18.63 -9.25 81.56
CA ALA A 4 17.76 -8.51 80.68
C ALA A 4 17.74 -9.15 79.25
N ALA A 5 16.61 -9.65 78.87
CA ALA A 5 16.36 -10.14 77.48
C ALA A 5 16.05 -8.96 76.59
N ARG A 6 16.84 -8.77 75.50
CA ARG A 6 16.60 -7.82 74.44
C ARG A 6 15.74 -8.45 73.35
N PHE A 7 14.54 -7.94 73.09
CA PHE A 7 13.73 -8.27 71.95
C PHE A 7 14.21 -7.43 70.75
N ALA A 8 14.68 -8.13 69.71
CA ALA A 8 14.96 -7.51 68.42
C ALA A 8 13.72 -7.63 67.54
N SER A 9 13.09 -6.52 67.21
CA SER A 9 11.98 -6.43 66.24
C SER A 9 12.53 -6.43 64.82
N LEU A 10 12.29 -7.50 64.06
CA LEU A 10 12.52 -7.52 62.63
C LEU A 10 11.34 -6.78 61.92
N VAL A 11 11.64 -5.67 61.28
CA VAL A 11 10.70 -5.01 60.35
C VAL A 11 10.91 -5.64 58.99
N LEU A 12 9.98 -6.48 58.55
CA LEU A 12 9.90 -6.94 57.15
C LEU A 12 9.32 -5.83 56.30
N GLY A 13 10.15 -5.13 55.51
CA GLY A 13 9.72 -4.24 54.49
C GLY A 13 9.24 -5.00 53.26
N ALA A 14 7.94 -5.04 53.00
CA ALA A 14 7.39 -5.55 51.74
C ALA A 14 7.66 -4.56 50.60
N VAL A 15 8.58 -4.91 49.69
CA VAL A 15 8.80 -4.17 48.45
C VAL A 15 7.70 -4.65 47.49
N ALA A 16 6.66 -3.82 47.30
CA ALA A 16 5.67 -4.02 46.26
C ALA A 16 6.29 -3.66 44.92
N CYS A 17 6.69 -4.67 44.11
CA CYS A 17 7.04 -4.47 42.72
C CYS A 17 5.76 -4.10 41.96
N LEU A 18 5.56 -2.80 41.65
CA LEU A 18 4.59 -2.35 40.67
C LEU A 18 5.05 -2.84 39.28
N VAL A 19 4.51 -3.96 38.84
CA VAL A 19 4.58 -4.35 37.44
C VAL A 19 3.64 -3.40 36.69
N ALA A 20 4.20 -2.32 36.14
CA ALA A 20 3.49 -1.51 35.18
C ALA A 20 3.23 -2.38 33.93
N GLY A 21 2.04 -2.97 33.86
CA GLY A 21 1.57 -3.61 32.64
C GLY A 21 1.58 -2.54 31.53
N ALA A 22 2.42 -2.71 30.53
CA ALA A 22 2.37 -1.89 29.33
C ALA A 22 0.96 -2.04 28.74
N ALA A 23 0.14 -1.02 28.85
CA ALA A 23 -1.16 -0.99 28.19
C ALA A 23 -0.89 -1.17 26.69
N GLN A 24 -1.42 -2.26 26.11
CA GLN A 24 -1.32 -2.51 24.69
C GLN A 24 -2.03 -1.37 23.97
N ALA A 25 -1.34 -0.72 23.02
CA ALA A 25 -1.93 0.37 22.26
C ALA A 25 -3.18 -0.16 21.53
N ALA A 26 -4.24 0.66 21.51
CA ALA A 26 -5.45 0.29 20.80
C ALA A 26 -5.18 0.30 19.29
N ASP A 27 -5.81 -0.63 18.56
CA ASP A 27 -5.72 -0.72 17.11
C ASP A 27 -6.18 0.59 16.45
N TYR A 28 -5.56 0.93 15.33
CA TYR A 28 -5.97 2.09 14.55
C TYR A 28 -7.41 1.95 14.06
N SER A 29 -8.27 2.89 14.41
CA SER A 29 -9.72 2.85 14.10
C SER A 29 -10.13 3.78 12.94
N GLY A 30 -9.20 4.53 12.35
CA GLY A 30 -9.48 5.45 11.25
C GLY A 30 -9.66 4.78 9.88
N PRO A 31 -9.91 5.58 8.83
CA PRO A 31 -10.03 5.10 7.46
C PRO A 31 -8.69 4.56 6.93
N LEU A 32 -8.77 3.57 6.02
CA LEU A 32 -7.61 3.06 5.29
C LEU A 32 -7.74 3.41 3.80
N PHE A 33 -6.59 3.66 3.17
CA PHE A 33 -6.42 3.69 1.72
C PHE A 33 -5.60 2.47 1.31
N ASP A 34 -6.11 1.65 0.40
CA ASP A 34 -5.41 0.52 -0.17
C ASP A 34 -4.68 0.97 -1.44
N ALA A 35 -3.37 1.22 -1.32
CA ALA A 35 -2.54 1.77 -2.38
C ALA A 35 -2.01 0.73 -3.37
N HIS A 36 -2.44 -0.54 -3.25
CA HIS A 36 -2.00 -1.60 -4.14
C HIS A 36 -3.07 -2.68 -4.26
N LEU A 37 -4.07 -2.44 -5.13
CA LEU A 37 -5.20 -3.34 -5.28
C LEU A 37 -5.34 -3.81 -6.72
N HIS A 38 -5.51 -5.12 -6.89
CA HIS A 38 -5.86 -5.77 -8.16
C HIS A 38 -7.27 -6.36 -8.08
N TYR A 39 -8.09 -6.01 -9.03
CA TYR A 39 -9.32 -6.72 -9.31
C TYR A 39 -9.22 -7.30 -10.72
N ASN A 40 -8.58 -8.45 -10.83
CA ASN A 40 -8.32 -9.11 -12.10
C ASN A 40 -9.52 -9.97 -12.53
N ASP A 41 -9.79 -10.04 -13.83
CA ASP A 41 -10.76 -11.01 -14.38
C ASP A 41 -10.43 -12.44 -13.97
N GLU A 42 -9.15 -12.76 -13.78
CA GLU A 42 -8.72 -14.05 -13.23
C GLU A 42 -9.34 -14.33 -11.85
N ALA A 43 -9.72 -13.30 -11.09
CA ALA A 43 -10.54 -13.46 -9.90
C ALA A 43 -11.88 -14.13 -10.22
N CYS A 44 -12.34 -13.96 -11.45
CA CYS A 44 -13.59 -14.50 -11.97
C CYS A 44 -13.40 -15.56 -13.06
N VAL A 45 -12.24 -15.62 -13.74
CA VAL A 45 -12.00 -16.46 -14.93
C VAL A 45 -11.52 -17.87 -14.59
N HIS A 46 -10.97 -18.11 -13.40
CA HIS A 46 -10.63 -19.48 -12.97
C HIS A 46 -11.80 -20.22 -12.30
N ALA A 47 -13.02 -19.82 -12.61
CA ALA A 47 -14.15 -20.68 -12.40
C ALA A 47 -13.96 -21.95 -13.27
N PRO A 48 -14.00 -23.17 -12.70
CA PRO A 48 -13.67 -24.41 -13.41
C PRO A 48 -14.67 -24.80 -14.52
N ALA A 49 -15.67 -23.97 -14.77
CA ALA A 49 -16.63 -24.11 -15.87
C ALA A 49 -17.26 -22.76 -16.24
N PRO A 50 -17.73 -22.58 -17.51
CA PRO A 50 -18.41 -21.33 -17.92
C PRO A 50 -19.66 -20.96 -17.11
N SER A 51 -20.18 -21.89 -16.31
CA SER A 51 -21.34 -21.70 -15.43
C SER A 51 -20.96 -21.42 -13.97
N ALA A 52 -19.68 -21.45 -13.61
CA ALA A 52 -19.26 -21.20 -12.23
C ALA A 52 -19.33 -19.70 -11.92
N ARG A 53 -19.92 -19.36 -10.78
CA ARG A 53 -19.99 -17.99 -10.32
C ARG A 53 -18.56 -17.49 -10.00
N CYS A 54 -18.28 -16.23 -10.34
CA CYS A 54 -17.08 -15.55 -9.87
C CYS A 54 -16.97 -15.67 -8.35
N PRO A 55 -15.86 -16.18 -7.79
CA PRO A 55 -15.71 -16.36 -6.35
C PRO A 55 -15.71 -15.02 -5.59
N HIS A 56 -15.34 -13.92 -6.24
CA HIS A 56 -15.27 -12.60 -5.66
C HIS A 56 -15.89 -11.55 -6.59
N PRO A 57 -17.25 -11.55 -6.77
CA PRO A 57 -17.93 -10.54 -7.57
C PRO A 57 -17.80 -9.15 -6.94
N LEU A 58 -17.99 -8.09 -7.74
CA LEU A 58 -17.84 -6.70 -7.29
C LEU A 58 -18.56 -6.38 -5.98
N PRO A 59 -19.81 -6.79 -5.75
CA PRO A 59 -20.48 -6.54 -4.46
C PRO A 59 -19.73 -7.16 -3.27
N ASP A 60 -19.17 -8.37 -3.43
CA ASP A 60 -18.40 -9.05 -2.37
C ASP A 60 -17.11 -8.29 -2.05
N VAL A 61 -16.33 -7.89 -3.05
CA VAL A 61 -15.07 -7.17 -2.81
C VAL A 61 -15.33 -5.77 -2.22
N LEU A 62 -16.36 -5.06 -2.66
CA LEU A 62 -16.73 -3.76 -2.09
C LEU A 62 -17.24 -3.89 -0.64
N GLN A 63 -17.96 -4.96 -0.33
CA GLN A 63 -18.37 -5.25 1.04
C GLN A 63 -17.16 -5.51 1.94
N ARG A 64 -16.18 -6.31 1.49
CA ARG A 64 -14.94 -6.57 2.23
C ARG A 64 -14.16 -5.29 2.50
N MET A 65 -14.02 -4.39 1.50
CA MET A 65 -13.41 -3.08 1.67
C MET A 65 -14.14 -2.26 2.75
N ARG A 66 -15.47 -2.17 2.65
CA ARG A 66 -16.29 -1.43 3.61
C ARG A 66 -16.14 -1.95 5.04
N GLU A 67 -16.24 -3.27 5.23
CA GLU A 67 -16.12 -3.94 6.53
C GLU A 67 -14.73 -3.78 7.13
N SER A 68 -13.69 -3.75 6.29
CA SER A 68 -12.31 -3.48 6.70
C SER A 68 -12.03 -1.99 6.96
N GLY A 69 -12.99 -1.11 6.73
CA GLY A 69 -12.83 0.34 6.88
C GLY A 69 -11.94 0.99 5.81
N VAL A 70 -11.76 0.33 4.66
CA VAL A 70 -11.13 0.91 3.49
C VAL A 70 -12.09 1.92 2.85
N ARG A 71 -11.59 3.12 2.54
CA ARG A 71 -12.36 4.24 1.99
C ARG A 71 -11.82 4.73 0.64
N GLY A 72 -10.67 4.23 0.23
CA GLY A 72 -10.11 4.52 -1.08
C GLY A 72 -9.20 3.40 -1.53
N VAL A 73 -9.11 3.22 -2.84
CA VAL A 73 -8.27 2.18 -3.44
C VAL A 73 -7.57 2.70 -4.67
N LEU A 74 -6.27 2.38 -4.82
CA LEU A 74 -5.56 2.45 -6.07
C LEU A 74 -5.81 1.14 -6.81
N ALA A 75 -6.58 1.19 -7.89
CA ALA A 75 -6.96 0.04 -8.68
C ALA A 75 -6.07 -0.08 -9.93
N ASN A 76 -5.39 -1.20 -10.07
CA ASN A 76 -4.63 -1.55 -11.25
C ASN A 76 -4.80 -3.04 -11.57
N SER A 77 -5.38 -3.39 -12.68
CA SER A 77 -5.77 -4.75 -13.00
C SER A 77 -5.23 -5.19 -14.35
N ARG A 78 -4.96 -6.47 -14.50
CA ARG A 78 -4.52 -7.09 -15.73
C ARG A 78 -5.61 -8.04 -16.28
N PRO A 79 -6.15 -7.77 -17.48
CA PRO A 79 -6.04 -6.52 -18.24
C PRO A 79 -6.74 -5.34 -17.55
N ASN A 80 -6.71 -4.16 -18.14
CA ASN A 80 -7.34 -2.96 -17.57
C ASN A 80 -8.87 -3.06 -17.37
N ASP A 81 -9.50 -4.13 -17.84
CA ASP A 81 -10.94 -4.38 -17.70
C ASP A 81 -11.39 -4.44 -16.23
N GLY A 82 -10.61 -5.06 -15.36
CA GLY A 82 -10.94 -5.11 -13.93
C GLY A 82 -10.88 -3.73 -13.27
N THR A 83 -9.92 -2.90 -13.64
CA THR A 83 -9.87 -1.48 -13.20
C THR A 83 -11.09 -0.73 -13.70
N ARG A 84 -11.47 -0.91 -14.97
CA ARG A 84 -12.66 -0.28 -15.54
C ARG A 84 -13.95 -0.79 -14.90
N ALA A 85 -14.03 -2.08 -14.56
CA ALA A 85 -15.18 -2.66 -13.88
C ALA A 85 -15.39 -2.04 -12.48
N LEU A 86 -14.31 -1.91 -11.67
CA LEU A 86 -14.37 -1.20 -10.39
C LEU A 86 -14.79 0.27 -10.56
N ALA A 87 -14.20 0.95 -11.55
CA ALA A 87 -14.52 2.34 -11.86
C ALA A 87 -15.96 2.53 -12.35
N ALA A 88 -16.52 1.55 -13.06
CA ALA A 88 -17.90 1.57 -13.56
C ALA A 88 -18.93 1.34 -12.43
N ALA A 89 -18.55 0.63 -11.37
CA ALA A 89 -19.40 0.34 -10.21
C ALA A 89 -19.57 1.56 -9.28
N ARG A 90 -19.69 2.78 -9.81
CA ARG A 90 -19.67 4.05 -9.07
C ARG A 90 -20.68 4.12 -7.94
N GLU A 91 -21.94 3.74 -8.21
CA GLU A 91 -23.02 3.78 -7.21
C GLU A 91 -22.75 2.78 -6.07
N GLN A 92 -22.29 1.57 -6.43
CA GLN A 92 -21.97 0.53 -5.46
C GLN A 92 -20.72 0.91 -4.64
N ALA A 93 -19.69 1.47 -5.27
CA ALA A 93 -18.50 1.97 -4.59
C ALA A 93 -18.87 3.14 -3.65
N ALA A 94 -19.68 4.09 -4.11
CA ALA A 94 -20.18 5.19 -3.28
C ALA A 94 -21.02 4.71 -2.10
N ALA A 95 -21.89 3.72 -2.30
CA ALA A 95 -22.68 3.10 -1.22
C ALA A 95 -21.80 2.36 -0.20
N ALA A 96 -20.67 1.81 -0.66
CA ALA A 96 -19.65 1.22 0.20
C ALA A 96 -18.74 2.28 0.86
N GLY A 97 -18.84 3.54 0.44
CA GLY A 97 -17.98 4.63 0.90
C GLY A 97 -16.54 4.51 0.38
N VAL A 98 -16.33 3.89 -0.78
CA VAL A 98 -15.02 3.64 -1.39
C VAL A 98 -14.81 4.53 -2.61
N THR A 99 -13.70 5.26 -2.63
CA THR A 99 -13.23 6.02 -3.80
C THR A 99 -12.25 5.18 -4.60
N VAL A 100 -12.46 5.06 -5.92
CA VAL A 100 -11.58 4.32 -6.82
C VAL A 100 -10.65 5.29 -7.54
N VAL A 101 -9.34 5.07 -7.42
CA VAL A 101 -8.28 5.79 -8.14
C VAL A 101 -7.74 4.86 -9.22
N PRO A 102 -8.10 5.03 -10.50
CA PRO A 102 -7.74 4.09 -11.55
C PRO A 102 -6.32 4.35 -12.06
N PHE A 103 -5.55 3.26 -12.23
CA PHE A 103 -4.23 3.25 -12.87
C PHE A 103 -4.25 2.39 -14.14
N VAL A 104 -3.47 2.80 -15.14
CA VAL A 104 -3.27 1.99 -16.36
C VAL A 104 -2.24 0.91 -16.07
N ARG A 105 -2.64 -0.37 -16.18
CA ARG A 105 -1.73 -1.50 -16.17
C ARG A 105 -1.03 -1.62 -17.52
N LEU A 106 0.28 -1.91 -17.53
CA LEU A 106 1.09 -1.98 -18.76
C LEU A 106 0.99 -3.33 -19.48
N TYR A 107 0.08 -4.21 -19.06
CA TYR A 107 0.02 -5.59 -19.53
C TYR A 107 -1.29 -5.89 -20.25
N ARG A 108 -1.18 -6.38 -21.48
CA ARG A 108 -2.28 -6.97 -22.26
C ARG A 108 -2.43 -8.46 -21.93
N ASN A 109 -1.29 -9.11 -21.66
CA ASN A 109 -1.19 -10.54 -21.38
C ASN A 109 0.08 -10.86 -20.59
N ARG A 110 0.34 -12.14 -20.28
CA ARG A 110 1.50 -12.58 -19.50
C ARG A 110 2.86 -12.30 -20.17
N ALA A 111 2.94 -12.26 -21.50
CA ALA A 111 4.21 -12.01 -22.19
C ALA A 111 4.74 -10.59 -21.92
N ASP A 112 3.83 -9.64 -21.69
CA ASP A 112 4.21 -8.24 -21.41
C ASP A 112 5.02 -8.09 -20.11
N TYR A 113 4.88 -9.00 -19.13
CA TYR A 113 5.68 -8.95 -17.88
C TYR A 113 7.18 -8.89 -18.11
N ASN A 114 7.67 -9.59 -19.14
CA ASN A 114 9.10 -9.69 -19.43
C ASN A 114 9.52 -8.87 -20.65
N ASN A 115 8.62 -8.10 -21.26
CA ASN A 115 8.91 -7.41 -22.52
C ASN A 115 8.40 -5.99 -22.63
N TRP A 116 7.50 -5.54 -21.76
CA TRP A 116 6.84 -4.22 -21.85
C TRP A 116 7.85 -3.05 -21.98
N PHE A 117 9.01 -3.13 -21.32
CA PHE A 117 10.02 -2.08 -21.25
C PHE A 117 10.75 -1.82 -22.58
N ARG A 118 10.55 -2.68 -23.59
CA ARG A 118 11.12 -2.58 -24.94
C ARG A 118 10.10 -2.62 -26.07
N ASP A 119 8.83 -2.93 -25.80
CA ASP A 119 7.76 -3.01 -26.78
C ASP A 119 7.09 -1.64 -26.95
N PRO A 120 7.31 -0.91 -28.08
CA PRO A 120 6.78 0.43 -28.26
C PRO A 120 5.24 0.48 -28.27
N THR A 121 4.57 -0.63 -28.61
CA THR A 121 3.10 -0.68 -28.59
C THR A 121 2.48 -0.54 -27.22
N ILE A 122 3.29 -0.70 -26.14
CA ILE A 122 2.87 -0.40 -24.76
C ILE A 122 2.67 1.10 -24.54
N VAL A 123 3.45 1.95 -25.20
CA VAL A 123 3.24 3.40 -25.13
C VAL A 123 1.90 3.78 -25.78
N ASP A 124 1.57 3.15 -26.92
CA ASP A 124 0.29 3.37 -27.60
C ASP A 124 -0.89 2.89 -26.77
N LEU A 125 -0.75 1.71 -26.11
CA LEU A 125 -1.71 1.22 -25.14
C LEU A 125 -1.96 2.24 -24.03
N VAL A 126 -0.90 2.73 -23.40
CA VAL A 126 -1.00 3.71 -22.31
C VAL A 126 -1.69 4.99 -22.77
N ARG A 127 -1.30 5.54 -23.92
CA ARG A 127 -1.92 6.74 -24.47
C ARG A 127 -3.40 6.55 -24.75
N SER A 128 -3.76 5.42 -25.37
CA SER A 128 -5.15 5.09 -25.68
C SER A 128 -6.00 4.93 -24.40
N GLU A 129 -5.46 4.29 -23.35
CA GLU A 129 -6.17 4.17 -22.07
C GLU A 129 -6.33 5.55 -21.38
N LEU A 130 -5.28 6.38 -21.40
CA LEU A 130 -5.35 7.73 -20.83
C LEU A 130 -6.38 8.62 -21.54
N GLU A 131 -6.50 8.51 -22.88
CA GLU A 131 -7.51 9.23 -23.67
C GLU A 131 -8.92 8.70 -23.39
N ARG A 132 -9.08 7.37 -23.27
CA ARG A 132 -10.35 6.73 -22.96
C ARG A 132 -10.88 7.13 -21.57
N GLY A 133 -10.00 7.18 -20.58
CA GLY A 133 -10.39 7.36 -19.19
C GLY A 133 -11.25 6.22 -18.65
N THR A 134 -11.93 6.47 -17.53
CA THR A 134 -12.84 5.52 -16.86
C THR A 134 -14.13 6.19 -16.44
N ALA A 135 -15.13 5.43 -16.04
CA ALA A 135 -16.37 5.97 -15.48
C ALA A 135 -16.15 6.73 -14.15
N ALA A 136 -15.06 6.47 -13.43
CA ALA A 136 -14.67 7.21 -12.23
C ALA A 136 -13.87 8.49 -12.54
N GLY A 137 -13.61 8.78 -13.82
CA GLY A 137 -12.80 9.90 -14.28
C GLY A 137 -11.52 9.47 -14.99
N PRO A 138 -10.56 10.38 -15.17
CA PRO A 138 -9.31 10.08 -15.84
C PRO A 138 -8.47 9.08 -15.01
N TYR A 139 -7.63 8.32 -15.71
CA TYR A 139 -6.58 7.57 -15.02
C TYR A 139 -5.63 8.53 -14.29
N ARG A 140 -5.22 8.16 -13.09
CA ARG A 140 -4.38 8.99 -12.21
C ARG A 140 -2.93 8.50 -12.18
N GLY A 141 -2.63 7.39 -12.83
CA GLY A 141 -1.28 6.84 -12.84
C GLY A 141 -1.08 5.67 -13.77
N LEU A 142 0.16 5.14 -13.75
CA LEU A 142 0.64 4.01 -14.54
C LEU A 142 1.15 2.90 -13.62
N GLY A 143 0.95 1.66 -13.99
CA GLY A 143 1.43 0.48 -13.24
C GLY A 143 0.28 -0.25 -12.55
N GLU A 144 0.52 -1.26 -11.79
CA GLU A 144 1.82 -1.81 -11.44
C GLU A 144 2.55 -2.39 -12.66
N PHE A 145 3.85 -2.19 -12.73
CA PHE A 145 4.71 -2.94 -13.64
C PHE A 145 5.90 -3.54 -12.88
N HIS A 146 6.50 -4.59 -13.45
CA HIS A 146 7.62 -5.32 -12.89
C HIS A 146 8.88 -5.13 -13.72
N LEU A 147 10.02 -5.00 -13.04
CA LEU A 147 11.34 -5.16 -13.63
C LEU A 147 12.11 -6.14 -12.75
N TYR A 148 12.24 -7.39 -13.23
CA TYR A 148 12.97 -8.44 -12.52
C TYR A 148 14.49 -8.34 -12.70
N ASP A 149 14.92 -7.57 -13.69
CA ASP A 149 16.30 -7.14 -13.91
C ASP A 149 16.30 -5.61 -13.96
N SER A 150 17.01 -4.99 -13.04
CA SER A 150 17.12 -3.52 -12.92
C SER A 150 17.60 -2.86 -14.20
N ALA A 151 18.46 -3.54 -15.00
CA ALA A 151 18.98 -3.00 -16.26
C ALA A 151 17.85 -2.68 -17.26
N ASN A 152 16.71 -3.35 -17.17
CA ASN A 152 15.54 -3.11 -18.01
C ASN A 152 14.87 -1.75 -17.75
N ALA A 153 15.16 -1.09 -16.63
CA ALA A 153 14.75 0.30 -16.38
C ALA A 153 15.35 1.29 -17.41
N ARG A 154 16.43 0.89 -18.08
CA ARG A 154 17.04 1.64 -19.20
C ARG A 154 16.38 1.36 -20.55
N GLY A 155 15.37 0.49 -20.59
CA GLY A 155 14.62 0.20 -21.80
C GLY A 155 13.95 1.46 -22.35
N PRO A 156 13.89 1.64 -23.69
CA PRO A 156 13.40 2.87 -24.29
C PRO A 156 11.93 3.15 -23.93
N VAL A 157 11.12 2.13 -23.79
CA VAL A 157 9.70 2.27 -23.40
C VAL A 157 9.58 2.64 -21.92
N ALA A 158 10.39 2.02 -21.04
CA ALA A 158 10.41 2.38 -19.62
C ALA A 158 10.76 3.85 -19.43
N GLN A 159 11.83 4.34 -20.09
CA GLN A 159 12.24 5.74 -20.02
C GLN A 159 11.17 6.68 -20.58
N GLN A 160 10.56 6.34 -21.72
CA GLN A 160 9.51 7.15 -22.34
C GLN A 160 8.27 7.25 -21.44
N LEU A 161 7.88 6.15 -20.77
CA LEU A 161 6.73 6.16 -19.85
C LEU A 161 7.01 6.95 -18.57
N MET A 162 8.24 6.92 -18.04
CA MET A 162 8.61 7.75 -16.88
C MET A 162 8.57 9.25 -17.24
N ALA A 163 9.10 9.62 -18.41
CA ALA A 163 9.01 11.00 -18.90
C ALA A 163 7.56 11.44 -19.11
N LEU A 164 6.72 10.59 -19.71
CA LEU A 164 5.28 10.84 -19.90
C LEU A 164 4.55 11.00 -18.56
N ALA A 165 4.89 10.16 -17.58
CA ALA A 165 4.27 10.25 -16.25
C ALA A 165 4.61 11.58 -15.57
N GLU A 166 5.85 12.02 -15.65
CA GLU A 166 6.28 13.31 -15.11
C GLU A 166 5.59 14.48 -15.84
N GLU A 167 5.57 14.46 -17.18
CA GLU A 167 4.92 15.49 -18.01
C GLU A 167 3.44 15.66 -17.66
N LYS A 168 2.72 14.54 -17.54
CA LYS A 168 1.28 14.55 -17.28
C LYS A 168 0.91 14.59 -15.79
N GLY A 169 1.89 14.61 -14.89
CA GLY A 169 1.67 14.57 -13.46
C GLY A 169 1.01 13.27 -12.98
N LEU A 170 1.25 12.15 -13.68
CA LEU A 170 0.75 10.84 -13.28
C LEU A 170 1.61 10.24 -12.16
N VAL A 171 1.00 9.41 -11.33
CA VAL A 171 1.72 8.63 -10.31
C VAL A 171 2.12 7.28 -10.92
N VAL A 172 3.31 6.81 -10.62
CA VAL A 172 3.80 5.49 -11.07
C VAL A 172 3.73 4.50 -9.92
N LEU A 173 3.25 3.28 -10.15
CA LEU A 173 3.37 2.15 -9.23
C LEU A 173 4.33 1.12 -9.83
N ALA A 174 5.48 0.90 -9.17
CA ALA A 174 6.57 0.07 -9.69
C ALA A 174 6.97 -1.05 -8.72
N HIS A 175 6.91 -2.30 -9.19
CA HIS A 175 7.39 -3.50 -8.51
C HIS A 175 8.82 -3.80 -8.97
N VAL A 176 9.77 -3.20 -8.30
CA VAL A 176 11.18 -3.21 -8.70
C VAL A 176 12.10 -3.21 -7.47
N ASP A 177 13.38 -3.51 -7.69
CA ASP A 177 14.42 -3.32 -6.67
C ASP A 177 14.88 -1.86 -6.55
N GLU A 178 15.75 -1.60 -5.59
CA GLU A 178 16.31 -0.26 -5.30
C GLU A 178 17.16 0.31 -6.45
N ALA A 179 17.86 -0.54 -7.19
CA ALA A 179 18.67 -0.10 -8.31
C ALA A 179 17.79 0.38 -9.47
N ALA A 180 16.70 -0.33 -9.73
CA ALA A 180 15.74 0.09 -10.75
C ALA A 180 15.01 1.39 -10.35
N ILE A 181 14.72 1.62 -9.07
CA ILE A 181 14.16 2.91 -8.61
C ILE A 181 15.06 4.06 -9.03
N ASP A 182 16.37 3.97 -8.74
CA ASP A 182 17.31 5.03 -9.10
C ASP A 182 17.35 5.26 -10.62
N LEU A 183 17.38 4.18 -11.41
CA LEU A 183 17.39 4.25 -12.87
C LEU A 183 16.11 4.86 -13.45
N LEU A 184 14.93 4.48 -12.95
CA LEU A 184 13.65 5.02 -13.39
C LEU A 184 13.52 6.51 -13.06
N MET A 185 13.91 6.90 -11.85
CA MET A 185 13.88 8.30 -11.43
C MET A 185 14.82 9.16 -12.26
N GLN A 186 16.06 8.69 -12.49
CA GLN A 186 17.05 9.39 -13.32
C GLN A 186 16.64 9.50 -14.81
N ALA A 187 15.74 8.64 -15.29
CA ALA A 187 15.26 8.67 -16.67
C ALA A 187 14.29 9.82 -16.97
N THR A 188 13.81 10.54 -15.95
CA THR A 188 12.86 11.65 -16.15
C THR A 188 13.56 12.98 -16.47
N PRO A 189 12.87 13.95 -17.13
CA PRO A 189 13.43 15.27 -17.41
C PRO A 189 13.95 16.00 -16.16
N SER A 190 13.28 15.86 -15.02
CA SER A 190 13.70 16.46 -13.75
C SER A 190 14.70 15.61 -12.97
N ARG A 191 15.11 14.45 -13.49
CA ARG A 191 15.92 13.47 -12.78
C ARG A 191 15.32 13.06 -11.44
N GLY A 192 14.01 12.75 -11.47
CA GLY A 192 13.24 12.27 -10.33
C GLY A 192 12.78 13.34 -9.34
N GLN A 193 13.07 14.62 -9.60
CA GLN A 193 12.67 15.68 -8.65
C GLN A 193 11.18 16.00 -8.71
N LYS A 194 10.49 15.67 -9.82
CA LYS A 194 9.06 15.92 -10.00
C LYS A 194 8.22 14.65 -10.15
N LEU A 195 8.82 13.52 -10.53
CA LEU A 195 8.12 12.27 -10.68
C LEU A 195 7.57 11.80 -9.33
N ARG A 196 6.29 11.44 -9.30
CA ARG A 196 5.64 10.79 -8.16
C ARG A 196 5.63 9.28 -8.40
N LEU A 197 6.33 8.51 -7.56
CA LEU A 197 6.47 7.07 -7.71
C LEU A 197 6.16 6.36 -6.39
N ILE A 198 5.29 5.37 -6.44
CA ILE A 198 5.00 4.42 -5.36
C ILE A 198 5.86 3.17 -5.62
N TRP A 199 6.75 2.88 -4.69
CA TRP A 199 7.60 1.71 -4.71
C TRP A 199 6.87 0.54 -4.06
N ALA A 200 6.32 -0.36 -4.88
CA ALA A 200 5.61 -1.53 -4.41
C ALA A 200 6.48 -2.37 -3.47
N HIS A 201 5.91 -2.82 -2.37
CA HIS A 201 6.56 -3.58 -1.30
C HIS A 201 7.78 -2.89 -0.67
N THR A 202 8.02 -1.61 -0.98
CA THR A 202 9.22 -0.86 -0.58
C THR A 202 10.52 -1.66 -0.80
N GLY A 203 10.60 -2.28 -1.97
CA GLY A 203 11.71 -3.12 -2.43
C GLY A 203 11.43 -4.62 -2.32
N ILE A 204 11.34 -5.25 -3.48
CA ILE A 204 11.37 -6.71 -3.58
C ILE A 204 12.71 -7.23 -3.08
N GLY A 205 12.71 -8.38 -2.40
CA GLY A 205 13.94 -8.96 -1.85
C GLY A 205 14.41 -8.40 -0.51
N GLY A 206 13.70 -7.44 0.07
CA GLY A 206 13.97 -7.01 1.45
C GLY A 206 15.03 -5.92 1.60
N THR A 207 15.02 -4.89 0.74
CA THR A 207 15.90 -3.71 0.84
C THR A 207 15.98 -3.18 2.29
N PRO A 208 17.18 -3.01 2.88
CA PRO A 208 17.31 -2.56 4.26
C PRO A 208 16.72 -1.15 4.48
N PRO A 209 16.14 -0.86 5.67
CA PRO A 209 15.54 0.45 5.97
C PRO A 209 16.46 1.65 5.71
N ALA A 210 17.77 1.53 5.97
CA ALA A 210 18.74 2.60 5.71
C ALA A 210 18.89 2.91 4.21
N GLN A 211 18.80 1.90 3.36
CA GLN A 211 18.87 2.07 1.90
C GLN A 211 17.55 2.64 1.36
N VAL A 212 16.41 2.22 1.93
CA VAL A 212 15.10 2.85 1.66
C VAL A 212 15.15 4.33 2.00
N GLU A 213 15.65 4.69 3.18
CA GLU A 213 15.77 6.07 3.64
C GLU A 213 16.62 6.94 2.69
N ALA A 214 17.74 6.41 2.22
CA ALA A 214 18.61 7.12 1.28
C ALA A 214 17.88 7.46 -0.03
N LEU A 215 17.05 6.55 -0.56
CA LEU A 215 16.22 6.81 -1.75
C LEU A 215 15.10 7.80 -1.48
N LEU A 216 14.42 7.69 -0.34
CA LEU A 216 13.39 8.65 0.07
C LEU A 216 13.94 10.07 0.21
N GLN A 217 15.15 10.23 0.73
CA GLN A 217 15.84 11.52 0.84
C GLN A 217 16.26 12.09 -0.51
N ARG A 218 16.69 11.22 -1.43
CA ARG A 218 17.11 11.62 -2.77
C ARG A 218 15.96 12.07 -3.67
N TYR A 219 14.80 11.40 -3.56
CA TYR A 219 13.65 11.60 -4.44
C TYR A 219 12.41 12.08 -3.69
N PRO A 220 12.07 13.38 -3.78
CA PRO A 220 10.97 13.95 -3.03
C PRO A 220 9.61 13.31 -3.30
N GLY A 221 9.38 12.82 -4.53
CA GLY A 221 8.13 12.18 -4.94
C GLY A 221 8.10 10.65 -4.77
N LEU A 222 9.15 10.03 -4.19
CA LEU A 222 9.16 8.60 -3.94
C LEU A 222 8.38 8.27 -2.66
N MET A 223 7.50 7.26 -2.73
CA MET A 223 6.74 6.73 -1.59
C MET A 223 6.93 5.21 -1.51
N GLY A 224 7.01 4.65 -0.30
CA GLY A 224 7.04 3.22 -0.07
C GLY A 224 5.64 2.65 0.15
N GLU A 225 5.25 1.62 -0.59
CA GLU A 225 4.04 0.84 -0.34
C GLU A 225 4.41 -0.45 0.39
N LEU A 226 3.59 -0.90 1.34
CA LEU A 226 4.01 -1.82 2.40
C LEU A 226 3.43 -3.24 2.31
N SER A 227 2.65 -3.56 1.25
CA SER A 227 2.17 -4.94 1.09
C SER A 227 3.35 -5.91 0.91
N TYR A 228 3.21 -7.12 1.40
CA TYR A 228 4.25 -8.17 1.35
C TYR A 228 5.66 -7.74 1.80
N ARG A 229 5.80 -6.64 2.52
CA ARG A 229 7.13 -6.15 2.91
C ARG A 229 7.80 -7.09 3.91
N PRO A 230 8.88 -7.82 3.55
CA PRO A 230 9.60 -8.69 4.49
C PRO A 230 10.24 -7.87 5.61
N GLY A 231 10.15 -8.38 6.85
CA GLY A 231 10.77 -7.75 8.00
C GLY A 231 10.15 -6.40 8.43
N LEU A 232 8.93 -6.09 7.93
CA LEU A 232 8.18 -4.92 8.38
C LEU A 232 7.69 -5.09 9.82
N THR A 233 7.11 -6.25 10.11
CA THR A 233 6.58 -6.59 11.44
C THR A 233 7.43 -7.65 12.13
N CYS A 234 7.52 -7.52 13.43
CA CYS A 234 8.19 -8.42 14.36
C CYS A 234 7.16 -9.17 15.23
N GLU A 235 7.58 -9.68 16.39
CA GLU A 235 6.73 -10.42 17.31
C GLU A 235 5.47 -9.62 17.68
N GLY A 236 4.33 -10.31 17.80
CA GLY A 236 3.05 -9.71 18.12
C GLY A 236 2.45 -8.83 17.01
N GLY A 237 2.97 -8.90 15.76
CA GLY A 237 2.46 -8.14 14.64
C GLY A 237 2.79 -6.63 14.68
N GLN A 238 3.65 -6.20 15.61
CA GLN A 238 4.09 -4.81 15.73
C GLN A 238 5.22 -4.49 14.77
N LEU A 239 5.38 -3.22 14.39
CA LEU A 239 6.51 -2.78 13.57
C LEU A 239 7.85 -3.16 14.21
N CYS A 240 8.75 -3.72 13.40
CA CYS A 240 10.13 -3.86 13.81
C CYS A 240 10.77 -2.48 14.11
N PRO A 241 11.66 -2.36 15.12
CA PRO A 241 12.16 -1.06 15.56
C PRO A 241 12.72 -0.18 14.44
N ALA A 242 13.51 -0.74 13.53
CA ALA A 242 14.11 0.02 12.42
C ALA A 242 13.04 0.61 11.46
N TRP A 243 11.96 -0.12 11.18
CA TRP A 243 10.84 0.36 10.38
C TRP A 243 10.03 1.42 11.12
N ARG A 244 9.78 1.21 12.40
CA ARG A 244 9.10 2.20 13.24
C ARG A 244 9.84 3.54 13.24
N GLU A 245 11.15 3.52 13.46
CA GLU A 245 11.98 4.72 13.44
C GLU A 245 11.98 5.39 12.07
N LEU A 246 12.09 4.63 10.99
CA LEU A 246 12.02 5.17 9.62
C LEU A 246 10.69 5.87 9.35
N MET A 247 9.57 5.28 9.74
CA MET A 247 8.24 5.88 9.58
C MET A 247 8.04 7.13 10.45
N LEU A 248 8.63 7.17 11.63
CA LEU A 248 8.60 8.37 12.49
C LEU A 248 9.40 9.54 11.89
N ARG A 249 10.53 9.25 11.22
CA ARG A 249 11.32 10.29 10.53
C ARG A 249 10.69 10.73 9.20
N HIS A 250 9.96 9.82 8.52
CA HIS A 250 9.37 10.04 7.20
C HIS A 250 7.87 9.71 7.16
N PRO A 251 7.04 10.32 8.01
CA PRO A 251 5.63 9.95 8.17
C PRO A 251 4.79 10.17 6.89
N ASP A 252 5.27 11.03 5.99
CA ASP A 252 4.59 11.41 4.76
C ASP A 252 4.93 10.53 3.56
N ARG A 253 5.70 9.44 3.76
CA ARG A 253 6.35 8.73 2.67
C ARG A 253 5.92 7.25 2.55
N PHE A 254 4.95 6.79 3.33
CA PHE A 254 4.49 5.40 3.32
C PHE A 254 3.00 5.28 3.08
N LEU A 255 2.59 4.15 2.47
CA LEU A 255 1.23 3.80 2.11
C LEU A 255 0.95 2.34 2.48
N ALA A 256 -0.26 2.06 2.97
CA ALA A 256 -0.76 0.70 3.14
C ALA A 256 -1.25 0.15 1.81
N GLY A 257 -1.20 -1.18 1.62
CA GLY A 257 -1.71 -1.84 0.43
C GLY A 257 -1.98 -3.32 0.64
N SER A 258 -2.88 -3.90 -0.16
CA SER A 258 -3.25 -5.31 -0.05
C SER A 258 -2.51 -6.22 -1.03
N ASP A 259 -2.22 -5.71 -2.21
CA ASP A 259 -1.70 -6.48 -3.35
C ASP A 259 -2.52 -7.77 -3.61
N THR A 260 -3.78 -7.59 -3.99
CA THR A 260 -4.73 -8.67 -4.25
C THR A 260 -4.51 -9.32 -5.64
N TRP A 261 -3.26 -9.63 -5.99
CA TRP A 261 -2.90 -10.19 -7.31
C TRP A 261 -3.41 -11.61 -7.55
N VAL A 262 -3.74 -12.35 -6.47
CA VAL A 262 -4.37 -13.67 -6.51
C VAL A 262 -5.69 -13.68 -5.74
N ASN A 263 -6.64 -14.50 -6.20
CA ASN A 263 -7.97 -14.59 -5.60
C ASN A 263 -7.98 -14.98 -4.14
N ALA A 264 -7.04 -15.83 -3.71
CA ALA A 264 -6.93 -16.24 -2.31
C ALA A 264 -6.74 -15.06 -1.36
N ARG A 265 -6.16 -13.95 -1.82
CA ARG A 265 -5.99 -12.75 -0.97
C ARG A 265 -7.30 -12.04 -0.68
N TRP A 266 -8.29 -12.15 -1.55
CA TRP A 266 -9.63 -11.64 -1.23
C TRP A 266 -10.26 -12.36 -0.03
N GLN A 267 -9.97 -13.66 0.17
CA GLN A 267 -10.46 -14.42 1.31
C GLN A 267 -9.89 -13.88 2.63
N SER A 268 -8.62 -13.46 2.64
CA SER A 268 -7.92 -12.90 3.80
C SER A 268 -7.89 -11.37 3.84
N TYR A 269 -8.61 -10.67 2.95
CA TYR A 269 -8.54 -9.21 2.84
C TYR A 269 -8.82 -8.48 4.15
N GLY A 270 -9.87 -8.91 4.88
CA GLY A 270 -10.19 -8.35 6.19
C GLY A 270 -9.05 -8.51 7.20
N GLN A 271 -8.42 -9.68 7.23
CA GLN A 271 -7.28 -9.93 8.12
C GLN A 271 -6.06 -9.07 7.73
N LEU A 272 -5.76 -8.96 6.44
CA LEU A 272 -4.68 -8.08 5.96
C LEU A 272 -4.87 -6.64 6.43
N MET A 273 -6.08 -6.10 6.32
CA MET A 273 -6.39 -4.75 6.78
C MET A 273 -6.35 -4.64 8.31
N GLN A 274 -6.74 -5.69 9.03
CA GLN A 274 -6.61 -5.75 10.49
C GLN A 274 -5.15 -5.75 10.93
N ASP A 275 -4.28 -6.49 10.25
CA ASP A 275 -2.84 -6.50 10.53
C ASP A 275 -2.23 -5.08 10.41
N TYR A 276 -2.65 -4.29 9.41
CA TYR A 276 -2.30 -2.88 9.32
C TYR A 276 -2.77 -2.09 10.55
N ARG A 277 -3.99 -2.31 11.00
CA ARG A 277 -4.56 -1.59 12.16
C ARG A 277 -3.79 -1.86 13.44
N VAL A 278 -3.34 -3.10 13.65
CA VAL A 278 -2.54 -3.51 14.81
C VAL A 278 -1.26 -2.68 14.92
N TRP A 279 -0.42 -2.68 13.88
CA TRP A 279 0.83 -1.95 13.98
C TRP A 279 0.69 -0.43 13.81
N LEU A 280 -0.31 0.06 13.06
CA LEU A 280 -0.63 1.48 13.01
C LEU A 280 -1.01 2.02 14.39
N GLY A 281 -1.74 1.22 15.20
CA GLY A 281 -2.08 1.56 16.58
C GLY A 281 -0.86 1.77 17.49
N GLY A 282 0.28 1.16 17.15
CA GLY A 282 1.56 1.34 17.85
C GLY A 282 2.32 2.62 17.49
N LEU A 283 1.83 3.41 16.51
CA LEU A 283 2.42 4.69 16.09
C LEU A 283 1.70 5.88 16.75
N PRO A 284 2.34 7.06 16.82
CA PRO A 284 1.62 8.30 17.15
C PRO A 284 0.39 8.48 16.22
N PRO A 285 -0.76 8.93 16.75
CA PRO A 285 -2.03 8.97 16.00
C PRO A 285 -1.96 9.76 14.68
N ASP A 286 -1.18 10.84 14.63
CA ASP A 286 -0.98 11.64 13.42
C ASP A 286 -0.13 10.91 12.37
N VAL A 287 0.90 10.17 12.79
CA VAL A 287 1.73 9.33 11.91
C VAL A 287 0.91 8.16 11.35
N ALA A 288 0.16 7.47 12.22
CA ALA A 288 -0.73 6.40 11.81
C ALA A 288 -1.74 6.87 10.76
N ARG A 289 -2.40 8.02 10.99
CA ARG A 289 -3.37 8.59 10.07
C ARG A 289 -2.75 8.97 8.72
N ARG A 290 -1.53 9.53 8.73
CA ARG A 290 -0.81 9.87 7.49
C ARG A 290 -0.57 8.63 6.65
N ILE A 291 -0.03 7.57 7.22
CA ILE A 291 0.27 6.32 6.50
C ILE A 291 -1.03 5.63 6.05
N ALA A 292 -2.04 5.62 6.90
CA ALA A 292 -3.30 4.95 6.65
C ALA A 292 -4.14 5.64 5.55
N TRP A 293 -4.13 6.97 5.48
CA TRP A 293 -5.03 7.75 4.62
C TRP A 293 -4.42 9.02 4.04
N ASP A 294 -3.90 9.96 4.87
CA ASP A 294 -3.64 11.33 4.44
C ASP A 294 -2.59 11.42 3.33
N ASN A 295 -1.61 10.51 3.30
CA ASN A 295 -0.59 10.46 2.27
C ASN A 295 -1.19 10.16 0.89
N ALA A 296 -2.08 9.16 0.82
CA ALA A 296 -2.80 8.86 -0.41
C ALA A 296 -3.77 9.97 -0.79
N ALA A 297 -4.49 10.53 0.18
CA ALA A 297 -5.41 11.65 -0.05
C ALA A 297 -4.69 12.86 -0.66
N ARG A 298 -3.52 13.20 -0.14
CA ARG A 298 -2.67 14.27 -0.71
C ARG A 298 -2.14 13.91 -2.11
N LEU A 299 -1.71 12.65 -2.30
CA LEU A 299 -1.16 12.18 -3.58
C LEU A 299 -2.18 12.25 -4.71
N PHE A 300 -3.45 12.00 -4.41
CA PHE A 300 -4.54 11.89 -5.38
C PHE A 300 -5.60 12.98 -5.27
N ASP A 301 -5.36 14.03 -4.46
CA ASP A 301 -6.30 15.14 -4.22
C ASP A 301 -7.69 14.63 -3.78
N LEU A 302 -7.72 13.66 -2.88
CA LEU A 302 -8.96 13.12 -2.35
C LEU A 302 -9.50 14.00 -1.21
N PRO A 303 -10.84 14.05 -1.04
CA PRO A 303 -11.43 14.70 0.12
C PRO A 303 -11.01 14.00 1.41
N GLN A 304 -11.07 14.72 2.53
CA GLN A 304 -10.88 14.09 3.83
C GLN A 304 -11.88 12.96 4.03
N ALA A 305 -11.42 11.80 4.46
CA ALA A 305 -12.34 10.69 4.72
C ALA A 305 -13.28 11.06 5.88
N ALA A 306 -14.56 10.77 5.69
CA ALA A 306 -15.51 10.81 6.79
C ALA A 306 -15.07 9.84 7.90
N ALA A 307 -15.28 10.23 9.16
CA ALA A 307 -15.03 9.35 10.29
C ALA A 307 -15.80 8.02 10.11
N LEU A 308 -15.16 6.91 10.47
CA LEU A 308 -15.86 5.63 10.47
C LEU A 308 -16.97 5.68 11.53
N PRO A 309 -18.16 5.13 11.25
CA PRO A 309 -19.18 4.97 12.28
C PRO A 309 -18.56 4.17 13.44
N SER A 310 -18.80 4.65 14.67
CA SER A 310 -18.37 3.92 15.87
C SER A 310 -18.95 2.51 15.81
N ALA A 311 -18.12 1.51 16.06
CA ALA A 311 -18.63 0.16 16.21
C ALA A 311 -19.71 0.13 17.29
N PRO A 312 -20.84 -0.54 17.08
CA PRO A 312 -21.82 -0.73 18.14
C PRO A 312 -21.12 -1.43 19.31
N ARG A 313 -21.29 -0.83 20.51
CA ARG A 313 -20.75 -1.37 21.78
C ARG A 313 -21.45 -2.66 22.15
#